data_82d28547232267046f5d77f37571a1b5
#
_entry.id   82d28547232267046f5d77f37571a1b5
#
_cell.length_a   1.000
_cell.length_b   1.000
_cell.length_c   1.000
_cell.angle_alpha   90.00
_cell.angle_beta   90.00
_cell.angle_gamma   90.00
#
_symmetry.space_group_name_H-M   'P 1'
#
loop_
_entity.id
_entity.type
_entity.pdbx_description
1 polymer ?
#
loop_
_entity_poly.entity_id
_entity_poly.type
_entity_poly.pdbx_seq_one_letter_code
_entity_poly.pdbx_strand_id
1 'polypeptide(L)'
;MIAIVIPGEPKGKGRPRLGRASTYTPEDTVKYENLVKVCYMDQAKNLKLDGELKATIIAYYSIPKSTSKKKRLEMVEERIRPTKKPDLDNVAKIVLDSLNKVAFDDDSQIVKLEIEKFYSENPRVELQLEVIK
;
A
#
# COMPACT_ATOMS: atom_id res chain seq x y z
N MET A 1 -7.43 -4.74 16.22
CA MET A 1 -6.54 -4.58 15.05
C MET A 1 -7.29 -4.94 13.78
N ILE A 2 -7.13 -4.12 12.75
CA ILE A 2 -7.72 -4.37 11.43
C ILE A 2 -6.61 -4.79 10.48
N ALA A 3 -6.85 -5.84 9.69
CA ALA A 3 -5.91 -6.30 8.66
C ALA A 3 -6.66 -6.44 7.34
N ILE A 4 -6.11 -5.85 6.28
CA ILE A 4 -6.67 -5.97 4.93
C ILE A 4 -5.58 -6.32 3.93
N VAL A 5 -6.00 -6.90 2.81
CA VAL A 5 -5.12 -7.25 1.69
C VAL A 5 -5.63 -6.53 0.44
N ILE A 6 -4.70 -5.85 -0.25
CA ILE A 6 -4.98 -5.17 -1.51
C ILE A 6 -4.26 -5.98 -2.59
N PRO A 7 -4.99 -6.68 -3.47
CA PRO A 7 -4.36 -7.55 -4.47
C PRO A 7 -3.67 -6.74 -5.57
N GLY A 8 -2.70 -7.36 -6.22
CA GLY A 8 -1.99 -6.79 -7.36
C GLY A 8 -0.68 -6.12 -6.99
N GLU A 9 0.05 -5.71 -8.02
CA GLU A 9 1.33 -5.04 -7.84
C GLU A 9 1.20 -3.80 -6.98
N PRO A 10 2.13 -3.59 -6.02
CA PRO A 10 2.16 -2.34 -5.27
C PRO A 10 2.29 -1.13 -6.20
N LYS A 11 1.55 -0.07 -5.89
CA LYS A 11 1.56 1.18 -6.64
C LYS A 11 2.03 2.31 -5.74
N GLY A 12 2.64 3.30 -6.33
CA GLY A 12 3.01 4.52 -5.64
C GLY A 12 2.04 5.63 -6.01
N LYS A 13 2.00 6.67 -5.17
CA LYS A 13 1.19 7.84 -5.45
C LYS A 13 1.78 8.59 -6.64
N GLY A 14 1.01 8.70 -7.71
CA GLY A 14 1.41 9.48 -8.87
C GLY A 14 1.41 10.97 -8.54
N ARG A 15 2.36 11.70 -9.12
CA ARG A 15 2.37 13.16 -8.97
C ARG A 15 1.25 13.76 -9.80
N PRO A 16 0.54 14.79 -9.29
CA PRO A 16 -0.41 15.53 -10.09
C PRO A 16 0.27 16.10 -11.34
N ARG A 17 -0.39 16.01 -12.48
CA ARG A 17 0.14 16.52 -13.74
C ARG A 17 -0.46 17.87 -14.06
N LEU A 18 0.37 18.78 -14.61
CA LEU A 18 -0.11 20.08 -15.06
C LEU A 18 -0.80 19.90 -16.42
N GLY A 19 -2.10 20.20 -16.45
CA GLY A 19 -2.84 20.37 -17.69
C GLY A 19 -2.74 21.81 -18.14
N ARG A 20 -3.39 22.14 -19.27
CA ARG A 20 -3.39 23.52 -19.78
C ARG A 20 -4.05 24.53 -18.82
N ALA A 21 -5.00 24.08 -18.05
CA ALA A 21 -5.79 24.93 -17.16
C ALA A 21 -5.77 24.50 -15.70
N SER A 22 -5.27 23.31 -15.37
CA SER A 22 -5.34 22.80 -14.00
C SER A 22 -4.37 21.63 -13.78
N THR A 23 -4.20 21.27 -12.52
CA THR A 23 -3.46 20.08 -12.10
C THR A 23 -4.46 18.92 -11.95
N TYR A 24 -4.06 17.71 -12.34
CA TYR A 24 -4.91 16.53 -12.18
C TYR A 24 -4.12 15.31 -11.72
N THR A 25 -4.82 14.40 -11.03
CA THR A 25 -4.25 13.15 -10.53
C THR A 25 -4.25 12.11 -11.66
N PRO A 26 -3.13 11.38 -11.88
CA PRO A 26 -3.10 10.33 -12.89
C PRO A 26 -4.19 9.29 -12.69
N GLU A 27 -4.74 8.79 -13.77
CA GLU A 27 -5.83 7.80 -13.75
C GLU A 27 -5.47 6.54 -12.98
N ASP A 28 -4.24 6.04 -13.14
CA ASP A 28 -3.78 4.84 -12.43
C ASP A 28 -3.78 5.03 -10.92
N THR A 29 -3.43 6.23 -10.46
CA THR A 29 -3.48 6.57 -9.04
C THR A 29 -4.91 6.51 -8.53
N VAL A 30 -5.84 7.12 -9.26
CA VAL A 30 -7.27 7.12 -8.88
C VAL A 30 -7.82 5.69 -8.82
N LYS A 31 -7.49 4.86 -9.80
CA LYS A 31 -7.94 3.47 -9.83
C LYS A 31 -7.43 2.68 -8.63
N TYR A 32 -6.16 2.85 -8.30
CA TYR A 32 -5.59 2.13 -7.16
C TYR A 32 -6.17 2.64 -5.84
N GLU A 33 -6.35 3.94 -5.69
CA GLU A 33 -7.00 4.51 -4.50
C GLU A 33 -8.39 3.95 -4.30
N ASN A 34 -9.16 3.82 -5.39
CA ASN A 34 -10.50 3.22 -5.33
C ASN A 34 -10.44 1.75 -4.93
N LEU A 35 -9.46 1.01 -5.44
CA LEU A 35 -9.26 -0.38 -5.06
C LEU A 35 -8.99 -0.51 -3.56
N VAL A 36 -8.11 0.33 -3.01
CA VAL A 36 -7.80 0.33 -1.57
C VAL A 36 -9.08 0.57 -0.77
N LYS A 37 -9.89 1.55 -1.15
CA LYS A 37 -11.16 1.84 -0.47
C LYS A 37 -12.11 0.67 -0.50
N VAL A 38 -12.29 0.03 -1.66
CA VAL A 38 -13.18 -1.12 -1.81
C VAL A 38 -12.70 -2.29 -0.94
N CYS A 39 -11.40 -2.57 -0.94
CA CYS A 39 -10.83 -3.62 -0.11
C CYS A 39 -11.07 -3.35 1.37
N TYR A 40 -10.91 -2.10 1.80
CA TYR A 40 -11.17 -1.73 3.19
C TYR A 40 -12.65 -1.89 3.55
N MET A 41 -13.54 -1.37 2.72
CA MET A 41 -14.98 -1.48 2.95
C MET A 41 -15.43 -2.94 3.05
N ASP A 42 -14.91 -3.79 2.17
CA ASP A 42 -15.26 -5.21 2.15
C ASP A 42 -14.66 -5.97 3.33
N GLN A 43 -13.37 -5.80 3.58
CA GLN A 43 -12.64 -6.62 4.55
C GLN A 43 -12.76 -6.11 5.98
N ALA A 44 -12.84 -4.81 6.18
CA ALA A 44 -12.95 -4.17 7.50
C ALA A 44 -14.36 -3.67 7.81
N LYS A 45 -15.32 -3.89 6.92
CA LYS A 45 -16.74 -3.52 7.12
C LYS A 45 -16.93 -2.03 7.46
N ASN A 46 -16.17 -1.17 6.81
CA ASN A 46 -16.24 0.29 7.00
C ASN A 46 -15.95 0.77 8.43
N LEU A 47 -15.26 -0.06 9.23
CA LEU A 47 -14.94 0.32 10.60
C LEU A 47 -14.00 1.53 10.61
N LYS A 48 -14.41 2.60 11.28
CA LYS A 48 -13.62 3.82 11.39
C LYS A 48 -12.92 3.87 12.74
N LEU A 49 -11.63 4.15 12.73
CA LEU A 49 -10.79 4.16 13.93
C LEU A 49 -10.54 5.59 14.40
N ASP A 50 -10.61 5.79 15.72
CA ASP A 50 -10.30 7.07 16.34
C ASP A 50 -9.01 6.96 17.15
N GLY A 51 -8.42 8.13 17.44
CA GLY A 51 -7.27 8.21 18.32
C GLY A 51 -5.94 8.01 17.60
N GLU A 52 -4.92 7.64 18.38
CA GLU A 52 -3.57 7.42 17.86
C GLU A 52 -3.45 6.03 17.26
N LEU A 53 -2.97 5.98 16.02
CA LEU A 53 -2.92 4.73 15.27
C LEU A 53 -1.50 4.34 14.90
N LYS A 54 -1.29 3.02 14.83
CA LYS A 54 -0.11 2.42 14.23
C LYS A 54 -0.53 1.77 12.91
N ALA A 55 0.23 2.03 11.85
CA ALA A 55 0.05 1.36 10.57
C ALA A 55 1.25 0.47 10.27
N THR A 56 0.99 -0.74 9.82
CA THR A 56 2.02 -1.66 9.33
C THR A 56 1.67 -2.03 7.90
N ILE A 57 2.60 -1.79 6.98
CA ILE A 57 2.40 -2.05 5.55
C ILE A 57 3.48 -2.99 5.07
N ILE A 58 3.08 -4.05 4.38
CA ILE A 58 4.03 -4.94 3.72
C ILE A 58 3.68 -4.97 2.24
N ALA A 59 4.64 -4.56 1.40
CA ALA A 59 4.45 -4.52 -0.05
C ALA A 59 5.17 -5.71 -0.67
N TYR A 60 4.40 -6.60 -1.31
CA TYR A 60 4.92 -7.76 -2.01
C TYR A 60 4.94 -7.49 -3.51
N TYR A 61 6.14 -7.49 -4.08
CA TYR A 61 6.38 -7.23 -5.48
C TYR A 61 6.49 -8.55 -6.24
N SER A 62 6.02 -8.56 -7.48
CA SER A 62 6.12 -9.76 -8.31
C SER A 62 7.56 -10.11 -8.61
N ILE A 63 7.84 -11.40 -8.72
CA ILE A 63 9.13 -11.92 -9.12
C ILE A 63 9.21 -11.87 -10.65
N PRO A 64 10.27 -11.23 -11.23
CA PRO A 64 10.38 -11.17 -12.69
C PRO A 64 10.40 -12.56 -13.31
N LYS A 65 9.72 -12.73 -14.43
CA LYS A 65 9.57 -14.02 -15.10
C LYS A 65 10.92 -14.63 -15.53
N SER A 66 11.89 -13.79 -15.85
CA SER A 66 13.22 -14.23 -16.29
C SER A 66 14.14 -14.63 -15.15
N THR A 67 13.67 -14.59 -13.92
CA THR A 67 14.49 -14.91 -12.74
C THR A 67 14.85 -16.40 -12.72
N SER A 68 16.13 -16.72 -12.46
CA SER A 68 16.60 -18.11 -12.34
C SER A 68 15.94 -18.77 -11.13
N LYS A 69 15.91 -20.12 -11.15
CA LYS A 69 15.32 -20.87 -10.01
C LYS A 69 16.00 -20.57 -8.70
N LYS A 70 17.35 -20.44 -8.72
CA LYS A 70 18.12 -20.15 -7.52
C LYS A 70 17.73 -18.78 -6.93
N LYS A 71 17.72 -17.76 -7.77
CA LYS A 71 17.35 -16.41 -7.32
C LYS A 71 15.89 -16.33 -6.88
N ARG A 72 15.00 -17.03 -7.59
CA ARG A 72 13.59 -17.07 -7.22
C ARG A 72 13.40 -17.65 -5.82
N LEU A 73 14.13 -18.71 -5.50
CA LEU A 73 14.08 -19.29 -4.16
C LEU A 73 14.57 -18.28 -3.12
N GLU A 74 15.68 -17.59 -3.40
CA GLU A 74 16.22 -16.57 -2.49
C GLU A 74 15.23 -15.41 -2.28
N MET A 75 14.50 -15.03 -3.33
CA MET A 75 13.45 -14.00 -3.25
C MET A 75 12.27 -14.47 -2.39
N VAL A 76 11.81 -15.70 -2.59
CA VAL A 76 10.71 -16.27 -1.80
C VAL A 76 11.11 -16.42 -0.33
N GLU A 77 12.38 -16.75 -0.06
CA GLU A 77 12.92 -16.90 1.29
C GLU A 77 13.33 -15.56 1.92
N GLU A 78 13.02 -14.44 1.27
CA GLU A 78 13.26 -13.10 1.77
C GLU A 78 14.74 -12.72 1.90
N ARG A 79 15.64 -13.44 1.24
CA ARG A 79 17.08 -13.13 1.21
C ARG A 79 17.41 -12.05 0.19
N ILE A 80 16.61 -11.93 -0.87
CA ILE A 80 16.71 -10.86 -1.86
C ILE A 80 15.42 -10.06 -1.78
N ARG A 81 15.55 -8.75 -1.62
CA ARG A 81 14.39 -7.85 -1.51
C ARG A 81 14.36 -6.89 -2.69
N PRO A 82 13.17 -6.43 -3.11
CA PRO A 82 13.07 -5.53 -4.27
C PRO A 82 13.64 -4.15 -3.96
N THR A 83 14.50 -3.67 -4.86
CA THR A 83 15.07 -2.32 -4.76
C THR A 83 14.53 -1.41 -5.87
N LYS A 84 13.44 -1.82 -6.51
CA LYS A 84 12.81 -1.09 -7.61
C LYS A 84 11.61 -0.29 -7.13
N LYS A 85 11.13 0.62 -7.98
CA LYS A 85 9.92 1.40 -7.71
C LYS A 85 8.68 0.50 -7.66
N PRO A 86 7.63 0.92 -6.96
CA PRO A 86 7.52 2.18 -6.23
C PRO A 86 8.31 2.17 -4.92
N ASP A 87 8.73 3.36 -4.49
CA ASP A 87 9.43 3.55 -3.21
C ASP A 87 8.45 3.31 -2.05
N LEU A 88 8.99 2.95 -0.89
CA LEU A 88 8.16 2.66 0.29
C LEU A 88 7.32 3.86 0.73
N ASP A 89 7.88 5.05 0.72
CA ASP A 89 7.14 6.26 1.09
C ASP A 89 5.97 6.52 0.15
N ASN A 90 6.13 6.24 -1.14
CA ASN A 90 5.06 6.40 -2.12
C ASN A 90 3.96 5.34 -1.95
N VAL A 91 4.33 4.11 -1.59
CA VAL A 91 3.35 3.06 -1.28
C VAL A 91 2.54 3.46 -0.05
N ALA A 92 3.22 3.89 1.02
CA ALA A 92 2.54 4.34 2.22
C ALA A 92 1.59 5.50 1.90
N LYS A 93 2.04 6.44 1.11
CA LYS A 93 1.25 7.62 0.77
C LYS A 93 -0.05 7.25 0.05
N ILE A 94 0.02 6.42 -0.99
CA ILE A 94 -1.18 6.06 -1.75
C ILE A 94 -2.16 5.26 -0.90
N VAL A 95 -1.66 4.32 -0.10
CA VAL A 95 -2.51 3.47 0.74
C VAL A 95 -3.19 4.30 1.83
N LEU A 96 -2.43 5.11 2.55
CA LEU A 96 -2.97 5.86 3.69
C LEU A 96 -3.83 7.05 3.25
N ASP A 97 -3.45 7.77 2.18
CA ASP A 97 -4.26 8.84 1.64
C ASP A 97 -5.63 8.33 1.17
N SER A 98 -5.65 7.13 0.57
CA SER A 98 -6.90 6.51 0.09
C SER A 98 -7.90 6.29 1.21
N LEU A 99 -7.42 6.09 2.42
CA LEU A 99 -8.25 5.74 3.57
C LEU A 99 -8.67 6.94 4.42
N ASN A 100 -8.27 8.15 4.05
CA ASN A 100 -8.75 9.37 4.69
C ASN A 100 -10.27 9.44 4.58
N LYS A 101 -10.96 9.67 5.69
CA LYS A 101 -12.42 9.71 5.79
C LYS A 101 -13.11 8.34 5.58
N VAL A 102 -12.32 7.27 5.49
CA VAL A 102 -12.82 5.89 5.35
C VAL A 102 -12.45 5.08 6.60
N ALA A 103 -11.16 4.87 6.84
CA ALA A 103 -10.65 4.12 7.99
C ALA A 103 -10.42 5.01 9.22
N PHE A 104 -10.17 6.28 9.01
CA PHE A 104 -9.89 7.29 10.03
C PHE A 104 -10.25 8.66 9.45
N ASP A 105 -10.26 9.70 10.28
CA ASP A 105 -10.58 11.03 9.77
C ASP A 105 -9.46 11.57 8.91
N ASP A 106 -8.21 11.39 9.35
CA ASP A 106 -7.05 11.87 8.63
C ASP A 106 -5.84 11.00 8.96
N ASP A 107 -4.96 10.82 7.99
CA ASP A 107 -3.75 10.02 8.17
C ASP A 107 -2.75 10.64 9.15
N SER A 108 -2.98 11.89 9.56
CA SER A 108 -2.23 12.51 10.65
C SER A 108 -2.43 11.79 11.99
N GLN A 109 -3.46 10.95 12.11
CA GLN A 109 -3.67 10.10 13.29
C GLN A 109 -2.65 8.98 13.40
N ILE A 110 -1.93 8.68 12.31
CA ILE A 110 -0.92 7.63 12.32
C ILE A 110 0.35 8.19 12.93
N VAL A 111 0.67 7.73 14.13
CA VAL A 111 1.82 8.21 14.89
C VAL A 111 2.98 7.22 14.87
N LYS A 112 2.75 6.02 14.34
CA LYS A 112 3.80 5.01 14.15
C LYS A 112 3.54 4.28 12.83
N LEU A 113 4.58 4.17 12.00
CA LEU A 113 4.49 3.50 10.70
C LEU A 113 5.65 2.53 10.54
N GLU A 114 5.33 1.28 10.26
CA GLU A 114 6.32 0.27 9.87
C GLU A 114 5.99 -0.17 8.46
N ILE A 115 6.98 -0.23 7.59
CA ILE A 115 6.75 -0.58 6.19
C ILE A 115 7.96 -1.32 5.63
N GLU A 116 7.71 -2.41 4.90
CA GLU A 116 8.74 -3.25 4.31
C GLU A 116 8.35 -3.73 2.91
N LYS A 117 9.36 -4.09 2.13
CA LYS A 117 9.22 -4.66 0.79
C LYS A 117 9.71 -6.09 0.78
N PHE A 118 8.96 -6.95 0.08
CA PHE A 118 9.38 -8.33 -0.20
C PHE A 118 8.98 -8.70 -1.61
N TYR A 119 9.54 -9.78 -2.13
CA TYR A 119 9.08 -10.42 -3.36
C TYR A 119 8.06 -11.50 -3.01
N SER A 120 7.12 -11.75 -3.91
CA SER A 120 6.16 -12.84 -3.76
C SER A 120 5.65 -13.30 -5.12
N GLU A 121 5.28 -14.57 -5.19
CA GLU A 121 4.58 -15.10 -6.35
C GLU A 121 3.17 -14.49 -6.46
N ASN A 122 2.64 -13.97 -5.36
CA ASN A 122 1.33 -13.32 -5.30
C ASN A 122 1.52 -11.85 -4.88
N PRO A 123 1.77 -10.93 -5.83
CA PRO A 123 1.97 -9.53 -5.49
C PRO A 123 0.73 -8.94 -4.83
N ARG A 124 0.96 -8.17 -3.79
CA ARG A 124 -0.11 -7.56 -3.01
C ARG A 124 0.46 -6.56 -2.02
N VAL A 125 -0.42 -5.78 -1.41
CA VAL A 125 -0.06 -4.96 -0.25
C VAL A 125 -0.91 -5.42 0.92
N GLU A 126 -0.28 -5.65 2.07
CA GLU A 126 -0.98 -5.98 3.31
C GLU A 126 -0.89 -4.78 4.23
N LEU A 127 -2.03 -4.38 4.79
CA LEU A 127 -2.11 -3.26 5.72
C LEU A 127 -2.71 -3.72 7.03
N GLN A 128 -2.07 -3.35 8.13
CA GLN A 128 -2.63 -3.53 9.47
C GLN A 128 -2.76 -2.16 10.12
N LEU A 129 -3.90 -1.91 10.74
CA LEU A 129 -4.15 -0.70 11.51
C LEU A 129 -4.50 -1.07 12.94
N GLU A 130 -3.89 -0.38 13.89
CA GLU A 130 -4.06 -0.65 15.31
C GLU A 130 -4.22 0.65 16.07
N VAL A 131 -5.25 0.71 16.91
CA VAL A 131 -5.42 1.83 17.85
C VAL A 131 -4.47 1.59 19.01
N ILE A 132 -3.56 2.52 19.25
CA ILE A 132 -2.58 2.39 20.34
C ILE A 132 -2.87 3.35 21.49
N LYS A 133 -3.72 4.34 21.24
CA LYS A 133 -4.16 5.24 22.31
C LYS A 133 -5.35 6.11 21.89
#